data_5c759e3051f99d03fcfd3fd286e6f1ed
#
_entry.id   5c759e3051f99d03fcfd3fd286e6f1ed
#
_cell.length_a   1.000
_cell.length_b   1.000
_cell.length_c   1.000
_cell.angle_alpha   90.00
_cell.angle_beta   90.00
_cell.angle_gamma   90.00
#
_symmetry.space_group_name_H-M   'P 1'
#
loop_
_entity.id
_entity.type
_entity.pdbx_description
1 polymer ?
#
loop_
_entity_poly.entity_id
_entity_poly.type
_entity_poly.pdbx_seq_one_letter_code
_entity_poly.pdbx_strand_id
1 'polypeptide(L)'
;VTGGSQGARRLNQAVSGAATALAAAGVQVLHAQGKHGGATPVPTDVPYVVVEFIDRMDLAYAAADLVVCRAGANSVTEAAAVGLPAVFVPLPIGNGEQVRNARPVVDAGGGVVVDDADLTTDWVVATVPALAADTARLATMGAAAAALIPRDADEKLARIVLEVAGR
;
A
#
# COMPACT_ATOMS: atom_id res chain seq x y z
N VAL A 1 5.05 2.34 3.72
CA VAL A 1 4.90 0.89 3.99
C VAL A 1 3.97 0.69 5.16
N THR A 2 2.98 -0.22 5.06
CA THR A 2 2.08 -0.49 6.18
C THR A 2 1.52 -1.92 6.15
N GLY A 3 1.53 -2.58 7.31
CA GLY A 3 0.91 -3.89 7.53
C GLY A 3 -0.43 -3.82 8.28
N GLY A 4 -0.99 -2.59 8.44
CA GLY A 4 -2.13 -2.34 9.30
C GLY A 4 -1.75 -2.16 10.78
N SER A 5 -2.74 -1.91 11.65
CA SER A 5 -2.51 -1.56 13.07
C SER A 5 -1.75 -2.61 13.87
N GLN A 6 -1.88 -3.87 13.53
CA GLN A 6 -1.15 -4.96 14.20
C GLN A 6 0.27 -5.15 13.62
N GLY A 7 0.53 -4.62 12.42
CA GLY A 7 1.76 -4.84 11.68
C GLY A 7 1.78 -6.15 10.90
N ALA A 8 2.81 -6.31 10.09
CA ALA A 8 3.02 -7.49 9.25
C ALA A 8 4.50 -7.87 9.29
N ARG A 9 4.87 -8.83 10.12
CA ARG A 9 6.27 -9.17 10.43
C ARG A 9 7.10 -9.36 9.17
N ARG A 10 6.65 -10.18 8.20
CA ARG A 10 7.39 -10.43 6.95
C ARG A 10 7.57 -9.14 6.14
N LEU A 11 6.51 -8.36 5.96
CA LEU A 11 6.56 -7.09 5.26
C LEU A 11 7.54 -6.13 5.94
N ASN A 12 7.46 -6.00 7.27
CA ASN A 12 8.36 -5.18 8.05
C ASN A 12 9.83 -5.60 7.86
N GLN A 13 10.12 -6.89 7.94
CA GLN A 13 11.48 -7.43 7.77
C GLN A 13 12.00 -7.28 6.34
N ALA A 14 11.19 -7.63 5.33
CA ALA A 14 11.61 -7.57 3.94
C ALA A 14 11.96 -6.15 3.50
N VAL A 15 11.09 -5.17 3.84
CA VAL A 15 11.31 -3.79 3.42
C VAL A 15 12.41 -3.12 4.24
N SER A 16 12.47 -3.34 5.56
CA SER A 16 13.56 -2.76 6.37
C SER A 16 14.92 -3.39 6.04
N GLY A 17 14.97 -4.66 5.67
CA GLY A 17 16.19 -5.32 5.18
C GLY A 17 16.73 -4.73 3.88
N ALA A 18 15.86 -4.12 3.07
CA ALA A 18 16.23 -3.46 1.82
C ALA A 18 16.66 -1.99 1.98
N ALA A 19 16.74 -1.45 3.20
CA ALA A 19 16.94 -0.02 3.48
C ALA A 19 18.15 0.58 2.72
N THR A 20 19.29 -0.10 2.70
CA THR A 20 20.50 0.37 1.99
C THR A 20 20.27 0.48 0.48
N ALA A 21 19.61 -0.51 -0.13
CA ALA A 21 19.35 -0.49 -1.57
C ALA A 21 18.28 0.56 -1.94
N LEU A 22 17.26 0.74 -1.11
CA LEU A 22 16.27 1.79 -1.28
C LEU A 22 16.92 3.17 -1.18
N ALA A 23 17.78 3.39 -0.18
CA ALA A 23 18.52 4.64 -0.03
C ALA A 23 19.47 4.90 -1.22
N ALA A 24 20.19 3.90 -1.69
CA ALA A 24 21.05 4.03 -2.86
C ALA A 24 20.29 4.42 -4.14
N ALA A 25 19.01 4.06 -4.22
CA ALA A 25 18.10 4.47 -5.28
C ALA A 25 17.38 5.80 -5.01
N GLY A 26 17.68 6.50 -3.90
CA GLY A 26 17.04 7.75 -3.52
C GLY A 26 15.61 7.61 -2.98
N VAL A 27 15.18 6.40 -2.65
CA VAL A 27 13.83 6.12 -2.15
C VAL A 27 13.73 6.44 -0.67
N GLN A 28 12.93 7.43 -0.32
CA GLN A 28 12.57 7.72 1.07
C GLN A 28 11.46 6.76 1.53
N VAL A 29 11.52 6.34 2.78
CA VAL A 29 10.53 5.38 3.32
C VAL A 29 9.89 5.90 4.60
N LEU A 30 8.56 5.95 4.61
CA LEU A 30 7.74 6.02 5.83
C LEU A 30 7.18 4.64 6.11
N HIS A 31 7.52 4.03 7.24
CA HIS A 31 7.18 2.66 7.59
C HIS A 31 6.37 2.58 8.88
N ALA A 32 5.07 2.36 8.76
CA ALA A 32 4.20 2.03 9.87
C ALA A 32 4.31 0.54 10.19
N GLN A 33 5.13 0.21 11.18
CA GLN A 33 5.44 -1.19 11.52
C GLN A 33 4.32 -1.91 12.29
N GLY A 34 3.35 -1.15 12.84
CA GLY A 34 2.29 -1.67 13.68
C GLY A 34 2.74 -2.02 15.09
N LYS A 35 1.78 -2.39 15.92
CA LYS A 35 1.98 -2.66 17.35
C LYS A 35 3.03 -3.74 17.64
N HIS A 36 3.15 -4.75 16.77
CA HIS A 36 4.09 -5.85 16.98
C HIS A 36 5.51 -5.56 16.48
N GLY A 37 5.73 -4.42 15.85
CA GLY A 37 7.05 -3.98 15.41
C GLY A 37 7.72 -4.89 14.37
N GLY A 38 9.05 -4.92 14.39
CA GLY A 38 9.87 -5.81 13.57
C GLY A 38 10.50 -5.16 12.35
N ALA A 39 10.31 -3.85 12.15
CA ALA A 39 11.09 -3.08 11.19
C ALA A 39 12.41 -2.63 11.84
N THR A 40 13.52 -3.07 11.31
CA THR A 40 14.88 -2.77 11.83
C THR A 40 15.79 -2.31 10.70
N PRO A 41 15.52 -1.13 10.09
CA PRO A 41 16.37 -0.63 9.03
C PRO A 41 17.75 -0.25 9.58
N VAL A 42 18.78 -0.48 8.79
CA VAL A 42 20.08 0.11 9.06
C VAL A 42 20.03 1.61 8.78
N PRO A 43 20.80 2.45 9.50
CA PRO A 43 20.90 3.87 9.21
C PRO A 43 21.38 4.14 7.77
N THR A 44 20.73 5.11 7.10
CA THR A 44 21.04 5.51 5.72
C THR A 44 21.01 7.03 5.59
N ASP A 45 21.69 7.57 4.57
CA ASP A 45 21.69 9.03 4.28
C ASP A 45 20.35 9.51 3.74
N VAL A 46 19.58 8.62 3.09
CA VAL A 46 18.21 8.89 2.65
C VAL A 46 17.23 8.50 3.77
N PRO A 47 16.25 9.32 4.10
CA PRO A 47 15.36 9.07 5.24
C PRO A 47 14.62 7.74 5.15
N TYR A 48 14.77 6.91 6.19
CA TYR A 48 13.95 5.75 6.48
C TYR A 48 13.34 5.92 7.87
N VAL A 49 12.09 6.36 7.90
CA VAL A 49 11.38 6.71 9.14
C VAL A 49 10.46 5.56 9.54
N VAL A 50 10.70 4.98 10.71
CA VAL A 50 9.83 3.94 11.30
C VAL A 50 8.95 4.57 12.36
N VAL A 51 7.65 4.33 12.25
CA VAL A 51 6.65 4.70 13.26
C VAL A 51 5.83 3.49 13.66
N GLU A 52 5.25 3.48 14.84
CA GLU A 52 4.34 2.42 15.24
C GLU A 52 3.04 2.51 14.44
N PHE A 53 2.48 3.71 14.35
CA PHE A 53 1.21 4.00 13.70
C PHE A 53 1.24 5.35 12.99
N ILE A 54 0.40 5.53 11.98
CA ILE A 54 0.20 6.80 11.27
C ILE A 54 -1.22 7.28 11.57
N ASP A 55 -1.35 8.34 12.36
CA ASP A 55 -2.65 8.92 12.73
C ASP A 55 -3.33 9.61 11.54
N ARG A 56 -2.53 10.24 10.68
CA ARG A 56 -3.00 10.99 9.51
C ARG A 56 -2.61 10.24 8.22
N MET A 57 -3.30 9.11 7.97
CA MET A 57 -3.11 8.32 6.75
C MET A 57 -3.36 9.12 5.48
N ASP A 58 -4.27 10.09 5.51
CA ASP A 58 -4.54 11.00 4.42
C ASP A 58 -3.29 11.79 3.99
N LEU A 59 -2.50 12.29 4.94
CA LEU A 59 -1.25 12.98 4.66
C LEU A 59 -0.16 12.02 4.16
N ALA A 60 -0.11 10.82 4.72
CA ALA A 60 0.84 9.81 4.28
C ALA A 60 0.57 9.37 2.82
N TYR A 61 -0.70 9.16 2.46
CA TYR A 61 -1.07 8.86 1.09
C TYR A 61 -0.80 10.02 0.13
N ALA A 62 -1.05 11.26 0.57
CA ALA A 62 -0.80 12.45 -0.26
C ALA A 62 0.70 12.71 -0.50
N ALA A 63 1.57 12.27 0.42
CA ALA A 63 3.02 12.44 0.31
C ALA A 63 3.72 11.29 -0.40
N ALA A 64 3.04 10.16 -0.62
CA ALA A 64 3.65 8.96 -1.17
C ALA A 64 3.43 8.85 -2.69
N ASP A 65 4.45 8.34 -3.39
CA ASP A 65 4.37 7.98 -4.81
C ASP A 65 3.98 6.51 -5.01
N LEU A 66 4.21 5.68 -3.99
CA LEU A 66 3.95 4.24 -4.00
C LEU A 66 3.65 3.76 -2.59
N VAL A 67 2.71 2.84 -2.43
CA VAL A 67 2.47 2.14 -1.16
C VAL A 67 2.79 0.66 -1.27
N VAL A 68 3.48 0.11 -0.27
CA VAL A 68 3.63 -1.34 -0.06
C VAL A 68 2.81 -1.72 1.16
N CYS A 69 1.75 -2.51 0.98
CA CYS A 69 0.81 -2.76 2.08
C CYS A 69 0.12 -4.12 2.02
N ARG A 70 -0.52 -4.51 3.13
CA ARG A 70 -1.50 -5.59 3.13
C ARG A 70 -2.72 -5.22 2.29
N ALA A 71 -3.40 -6.23 1.74
CA ALA A 71 -4.57 -6.05 0.88
C ALA A 71 -5.91 -6.17 1.64
N GLY A 72 -5.98 -5.59 2.84
CA GLY A 72 -7.25 -5.40 3.54
C GLY A 72 -8.19 -4.48 2.74
N ALA A 73 -9.51 -4.67 2.87
CA ALA A 73 -10.48 -3.91 2.07
C ALA A 73 -10.27 -2.39 2.16
N ASN A 74 -10.09 -1.85 3.36
CA ASN A 74 -9.86 -0.42 3.54
C ASN A 74 -8.58 0.05 2.86
N SER A 75 -7.44 -0.66 3.07
CA SER A 75 -6.16 -0.26 2.47
C SER A 75 -6.21 -0.24 0.94
N VAL A 76 -6.85 -1.26 0.34
CA VAL A 76 -7.04 -1.31 -1.12
C VAL A 76 -7.92 -0.17 -1.61
N THR A 77 -9.07 0.05 -0.95
CA THR A 77 -10.03 1.08 -1.35
C THR A 77 -9.44 2.48 -1.17
N GLU A 78 -8.79 2.76 -0.05
CA GLU A 78 -8.19 4.06 0.24
C GLU A 78 -7.07 4.39 -0.74
N ALA A 79 -6.11 3.48 -0.95
CA ALA A 79 -5.02 3.68 -1.90
C ALA A 79 -5.55 3.90 -3.32
N ALA A 80 -6.52 3.09 -3.77
CA ALA A 80 -7.12 3.23 -5.07
C ALA A 80 -7.91 4.55 -5.21
N ALA A 81 -8.72 4.93 -4.21
CA ALA A 81 -9.50 6.16 -4.24
C ALA A 81 -8.65 7.43 -4.37
N VAL A 82 -7.46 7.45 -3.77
CA VAL A 82 -6.52 8.57 -3.91
C VAL A 82 -5.62 8.48 -5.13
N GLY A 83 -5.70 7.38 -5.88
CA GLY A 83 -4.87 7.13 -7.06
C GLY A 83 -3.41 6.84 -6.72
N LEU A 84 -3.16 6.25 -5.56
CA LEU A 84 -1.81 5.86 -5.14
C LEU A 84 -1.49 4.45 -5.64
N PRO A 85 -0.46 4.29 -6.50
CA PRO A 85 0.00 2.98 -6.94
C PRO A 85 0.37 2.08 -5.78
N ALA A 86 0.06 0.80 -5.87
CA ALA A 86 0.26 -0.11 -4.74
C ALA A 86 0.99 -1.40 -5.11
N VAL A 87 1.83 -1.85 -4.19
CA VAL A 87 2.28 -3.24 -4.09
C VAL A 87 1.48 -3.90 -2.97
N PHE A 88 0.55 -4.74 -3.35
CA PHE A 88 -0.28 -5.48 -2.42
C PHE A 88 0.38 -6.78 -2.00
N VAL A 89 0.40 -7.02 -0.69
CA VAL A 89 0.93 -8.24 -0.07
C VAL A 89 -0.20 -8.89 0.72
N PRO A 90 -1.04 -9.71 0.08
CA PRO A 90 -2.17 -10.34 0.75
C PRO A 90 -1.74 -11.18 1.96
N LEU A 91 -2.54 -11.15 3.02
CA LEU A 91 -2.32 -12.01 4.18
C LEU A 91 -2.57 -13.47 3.76
N PRO A 92 -1.63 -14.41 4.03
CA PRO A 92 -1.72 -15.79 3.52
C PRO A 92 -2.69 -16.68 4.30
N ILE A 93 -3.33 -16.14 5.36
CA ILE A 93 -4.30 -16.86 6.21
C ILE A 93 -5.73 -16.39 5.94
N GLY A 94 -6.70 -17.20 6.31
CA GLY A 94 -8.12 -16.93 6.08
C GLY A 94 -8.61 -17.57 4.77
N ASN A 95 -9.66 -17.01 4.19
CA ASN A 95 -10.35 -17.56 3.01
C ASN A 95 -9.92 -16.90 1.68
N GLY A 96 -8.74 -16.27 1.63
CA GLY A 96 -8.23 -15.58 0.44
C GLY A 96 -8.91 -14.24 0.14
N GLU A 97 -9.58 -13.65 1.12
CA GLU A 97 -10.30 -12.38 0.94
C GLU A 97 -9.39 -11.25 0.48
N GLN A 98 -8.16 -11.16 1.01
CA GLN A 98 -7.23 -10.09 0.64
C GLN A 98 -6.78 -10.19 -0.82
N VAL A 99 -6.61 -11.39 -1.35
CA VAL A 99 -6.34 -11.59 -2.78
C VAL A 99 -7.51 -11.07 -3.61
N ARG A 100 -8.75 -11.38 -3.19
CA ARG A 100 -9.96 -10.91 -3.88
C ARG A 100 -10.13 -9.40 -3.80
N ASN A 101 -9.76 -8.77 -2.67
CA ASN A 101 -9.81 -7.33 -2.51
C ASN A 101 -8.86 -6.61 -3.47
N ALA A 102 -7.61 -7.10 -3.61
CA ALA A 102 -6.61 -6.48 -4.49
C ALA A 102 -6.89 -6.68 -5.98
N ARG A 103 -7.52 -7.81 -6.33
CA ARG A 103 -7.67 -8.26 -7.71
C ARG A 103 -8.25 -7.21 -8.67
N PRO A 104 -9.36 -6.51 -8.37
CA PRO A 104 -9.90 -5.51 -9.28
C PRO A 104 -8.90 -4.39 -9.62
N VAL A 105 -8.14 -3.92 -8.63
CA VAL A 105 -7.13 -2.87 -8.81
C VAL A 105 -5.94 -3.38 -9.61
N VAL A 106 -5.50 -4.61 -9.36
CA VAL A 106 -4.39 -5.25 -10.09
C VAL A 106 -4.78 -5.55 -11.53
N ASP A 107 -5.97 -6.10 -11.76
CA ASP A 107 -6.48 -6.42 -13.11
C ASP A 107 -6.66 -5.15 -13.96
N ALA A 108 -6.97 -4.02 -13.34
CA ALA A 108 -7.02 -2.71 -14.01
C ALA A 108 -5.64 -2.07 -14.23
N GLY A 109 -4.57 -2.65 -13.70
CA GLY A 109 -3.21 -2.12 -13.79
C GLY A 109 -2.88 -1.05 -12.74
N GLY A 110 -3.73 -0.87 -11.71
CA GLY A 110 -3.53 0.11 -10.63
C GLY A 110 -2.58 -0.34 -9.52
N GLY A 111 -2.12 -1.58 -9.56
CA GLY A 111 -1.19 -2.13 -8.58
C GLY A 111 -0.55 -3.43 -9.06
N VAL A 112 0.36 -3.94 -8.25
CA VAL A 112 0.93 -5.27 -8.39
C VAL A 112 0.66 -6.08 -7.14
N VAL A 113 0.61 -7.39 -7.25
CA VAL A 113 0.48 -8.29 -6.11
C VAL A 113 1.73 -9.16 -6.00
N VAL A 114 2.17 -9.40 -4.78
CA VAL A 114 3.21 -10.37 -4.45
C VAL A 114 2.72 -11.23 -3.29
N ASP A 115 2.90 -12.52 -3.38
CA ASP A 115 2.53 -13.42 -2.30
C ASP A 115 3.39 -13.18 -1.06
N ASP A 116 2.81 -13.33 0.12
CA ASP A 116 3.54 -13.09 1.38
C ASP A 116 4.83 -13.92 1.46
N ALA A 117 4.81 -15.16 0.97
CA ALA A 117 5.97 -16.05 0.97
C ALA A 117 7.10 -15.53 0.05
N ASP A 118 6.75 -14.88 -1.05
CA ASP A 118 7.68 -14.40 -2.07
C ASP A 118 8.20 -12.98 -1.76
N LEU A 119 7.56 -12.27 -0.82
CA LEU A 119 8.04 -10.98 -0.35
C LEU A 119 9.31 -11.16 0.49
N THR A 120 10.44 -11.13 -0.17
CA THR A 120 11.77 -11.18 0.43
C THR A 120 12.48 -9.83 0.32
N THR A 121 13.57 -9.64 1.07
CA THR A 121 14.44 -8.46 0.89
C THR A 121 14.93 -8.35 -0.55
N ASP A 122 15.35 -9.46 -1.16
CA ASP A 122 15.83 -9.48 -2.55
C ASP A 122 14.73 -9.08 -3.53
N TRP A 123 13.48 -9.53 -3.31
CA TRP A 123 12.35 -9.09 -4.12
C TRP A 123 12.14 -7.57 -4.02
N VAL A 124 12.21 -7.02 -2.81
CA VAL A 124 12.07 -5.56 -2.59
C VAL A 124 13.19 -4.81 -3.30
N VAL A 125 14.44 -5.25 -3.16
CA VAL A 125 15.62 -4.65 -3.81
C VAL A 125 15.49 -4.66 -5.34
N ALA A 126 15.00 -5.76 -5.90
CA ALA A 126 14.86 -5.88 -7.36
C ALA A 126 13.68 -5.07 -7.92
N THR A 127 12.61 -4.90 -7.14
CA THR A 127 11.32 -4.41 -7.68
C THR A 127 11.03 -2.96 -7.30
N VAL A 128 11.18 -2.61 -6.02
CA VAL A 128 10.68 -1.32 -5.51
C VAL A 128 11.48 -0.13 -6.07
N PRO A 129 12.82 -0.14 -6.13
CA PRO A 129 13.56 0.96 -6.72
C PRO A 129 13.22 1.21 -8.19
N ALA A 130 13.13 0.13 -8.98
CA ALA A 130 12.79 0.23 -10.40
C ALA A 130 11.38 0.80 -10.61
N LEU A 131 10.42 0.36 -9.79
CA LEU A 131 9.05 0.87 -9.85
C LEU A 131 8.97 2.33 -9.40
N ALA A 132 9.65 2.70 -8.32
CA ALA A 132 9.67 4.08 -7.81
C ALA A 132 10.32 5.07 -8.78
N ALA A 133 11.31 4.63 -9.56
CA ALA A 133 11.96 5.45 -10.57
C ALA A 133 11.13 5.65 -11.84
N ASP A 134 10.15 4.79 -12.12
CA ASP A 134 9.30 4.87 -13.31
C ASP A 134 8.06 5.73 -13.05
N THR A 135 8.24 7.04 -13.05
CA THR A 135 7.17 8.01 -12.79
C THR A 135 6.02 7.93 -13.78
N ALA A 136 6.29 7.58 -15.04
CA ALA A 136 5.26 7.42 -16.06
C ALA A 136 4.38 6.19 -15.77
N ARG A 137 5.01 5.10 -15.35
CA ARG A 137 4.29 3.91 -14.92
C ARG A 137 3.47 4.16 -13.66
N LEU A 138 4.03 4.83 -12.66
CA LEU A 138 3.31 5.20 -11.44
C LEU A 138 2.09 6.07 -11.76
N ALA A 139 2.22 7.07 -12.65
CA ALA A 139 1.10 7.90 -13.07
C ALA A 139 -0.01 7.08 -13.74
N THR A 140 0.36 6.14 -14.62
CA THR A 140 -0.60 5.25 -15.28
C THR A 140 -1.30 4.34 -14.29
N MET A 141 -0.56 3.75 -13.36
CA MET A 141 -1.10 2.91 -12.29
C MET A 141 -2.06 3.69 -11.40
N GLY A 142 -1.67 4.90 -10.98
CA GLY A 142 -2.52 5.75 -10.15
C GLY A 142 -3.83 6.13 -10.83
N ALA A 143 -3.79 6.48 -12.11
CA ALA A 143 -4.99 6.78 -12.89
C ALA A 143 -5.92 5.57 -13.02
N ALA A 144 -5.36 4.38 -13.27
CA ALA A 144 -6.12 3.14 -13.36
C ALA A 144 -6.79 2.77 -12.02
N ALA A 145 -6.08 2.92 -10.91
CA ALA A 145 -6.65 2.69 -9.59
C ALA A 145 -7.79 3.67 -9.26
N ALA A 146 -7.58 4.97 -9.47
CA ALA A 146 -8.56 6.01 -9.19
C ALA A 146 -9.86 5.88 -9.99
N ALA A 147 -9.78 5.34 -11.20
CA ALA A 147 -10.95 5.12 -12.05
C ALA A 147 -11.92 4.05 -11.50
N LEU A 148 -11.47 3.17 -10.62
CA LEU A 148 -12.27 2.07 -10.08
C LEU A 148 -13.09 2.48 -8.86
N ILE A 149 -12.60 3.40 -8.05
CA ILE A 149 -13.19 3.71 -6.74
C ILE A 149 -13.82 5.10 -6.77
N PRO A 150 -15.15 5.20 -6.72
CA PRO A 150 -15.83 6.49 -6.66
C PRO A 150 -15.56 7.15 -5.31
N ARG A 151 -15.36 8.48 -5.33
CA ARG A 151 -15.11 9.27 -4.11
C ARG A 151 -16.38 9.78 -3.44
N ASP A 152 -17.54 9.53 -4.04
CA ASP A 152 -18.88 9.95 -3.62
C ASP A 152 -19.73 8.79 -3.09
N ALA A 153 -19.08 7.75 -2.54
CA ALA A 153 -19.76 6.55 -2.07
C ALA A 153 -20.71 6.82 -0.90
N ASP A 154 -20.37 7.73 -0.02
CA ASP A 154 -21.17 8.21 1.09
C ASP A 154 -22.44 8.94 0.62
N GLU A 155 -22.34 9.84 -0.36
CA GLU A 155 -23.47 10.53 -0.97
C GLU A 155 -24.40 9.54 -1.70
N LYS A 156 -23.81 8.59 -2.44
CA LYS A 156 -24.59 7.53 -3.12
C LYS A 156 -25.32 6.66 -2.13
N LEU A 157 -24.67 6.24 -1.05
CA LEU A 157 -25.30 5.45 -0.01
C LEU A 157 -26.43 6.24 0.66
N ALA A 158 -26.21 7.50 1.01
CA ALA A 158 -27.23 8.36 1.60
C ALA A 158 -28.46 8.49 0.68
N ARG A 159 -28.23 8.67 -0.63
CA ARG A 159 -29.33 8.73 -1.62
C ARG A 159 -30.14 7.45 -1.65
N ILE A 160 -29.48 6.29 -1.73
CA ILE A 160 -30.17 4.98 -1.71
C ILE A 160 -31.00 4.81 -0.45
N VAL A 161 -30.45 5.17 0.72
CA VAL A 161 -31.17 5.08 2.00
C VAL A 161 -32.41 5.97 1.99
N LEU A 162 -32.31 7.21 1.49
CA LEU A 162 -33.45 8.13 1.40
C LEU A 162 -34.52 7.63 0.42
N GLU A 163 -34.14 7.12 -0.73
CA GLU A 163 -35.03 6.51 -1.72
C GLU A 163 -35.81 5.33 -1.12
N VAL A 164 -35.11 4.42 -0.42
CA VAL A 164 -35.77 3.27 0.24
C VAL A 164 -36.65 3.71 1.40
N ALA A 165 -36.30 4.79 2.11
CA ALA A 165 -37.12 5.37 3.18
C ALA A 165 -38.30 6.18 2.69
N GLY A 166 -38.49 6.35 1.36
CA GLY A 166 -39.57 7.12 0.77
C GLY A 166 -39.48 8.64 1.01
N ARG A 167 -38.27 9.18 1.09
CA ARG A 167 -38.00 10.61 1.31
C ARG A 167 -37.23 11.21 0.14
#